data_a56fee145c66de3f935e57f099aad967
#
_entry.id   a56fee145c66de3f935e57f099aad967
#
_cell.length_a   1.000
_cell.length_b   1.000
_cell.length_c   1.000
_cell.angle_alpha   90.00
_cell.angle_beta   90.00
_cell.angle_gamma   90.00
#
_symmetry.space_group_name_H-M   'P 1'
#
loop_
_entity.id
_entity.type
_entity.pdbx_description
1 polymer ?
#
loop_
_entity_poly.entity_id
_entity_poly.type
_entity_poly.pdbx_seq_one_letter_code
_entity_poly.pdbx_strand_id
1 'polypeptide(L)'
;MVTTFYTLSFRGRYSAVRRQFSAQDGASELPVIEYQLQQWRLFPYLAGCYVLAHFAKTFFMNFVELRLGLMMNDNSERQGELGREIHALSCASKPLAAWLARDAVQECREACGGHGYMKGMSMCSFFIHVHVYLKFFCLSKCLFGF
;
A
#
# COMPACT_ATOMS: atom_id res chain seq x y z
N MET A 1 -0.05 -3.54 3.06
CA MET A 1 1.26 -3.37 2.41
C MET A 1 1.54 -4.43 1.35
N VAL A 2 1.61 -5.71 1.70
CA VAL A 2 1.80 -6.83 0.74
C VAL A 2 0.83 -6.76 -0.42
N THR A 3 -0.43 -6.52 -0.14
CA THR A 3 -1.52 -6.37 -1.09
C THR A 3 -1.30 -5.24 -2.12
N THR A 4 -0.86 -4.08 -1.65
CA THR A 4 -0.57 -2.92 -2.51
C THR A 4 0.61 -3.21 -3.43
N PHE A 5 1.65 -3.86 -2.91
CA PHE A 5 2.81 -4.27 -3.70
C PHE A 5 2.42 -5.26 -4.80
N TYR A 6 1.60 -6.28 -4.50
CA TYR A 6 1.11 -7.23 -5.51
C TYR A 6 0.27 -6.53 -6.59
N THR A 7 -0.60 -5.59 -6.21
CA THR A 7 -1.42 -4.84 -7.16
C THR A 7 -0.56 -4.01 -8.11
N LEU A 8 0.45 -3.33 -7.59
CA LEU A 8 1.40 -2.55 -8.38
C LEU A 8 2.27 -3.43 -9.28
N SER A 9 2.73 -4.59 -8.81
CA SER A 9 3.49 -5.55 -9.61
C SER A 9 2.66 -6.12 -10.76
N PHE A 10 1.41 -6.50 -10.49
CA PHE A 10 0.48 -6.95 -11.52
C PHE A 10 0.23 -5.86 -12.56
N ARG A 11 0.05 -4.62 -12.10
CA ARG A 11 -0.15 -3.48 -12.98
C ARG A 11 1.07 -3.16 -13.83
N GLY A 12 2.27 -3.22 -13.28
CA GLY A 12 3.51 -3.06 -14.02
C GLY A 12 3.60 -4.07 -15.17
N ARG A 13 3.31 -5.34 -14.91
CA ARG A 13 3.27 -6.39 -15.94
C ARG A 13 2.21 -6.14 -17.00
N TYR A 14 0.99 -5.76 -16.62
CA TYR A 14 -0.05 -5.42 -17.59
C TYR A 14 0.38 -4.25 -18.47
N SER A 15 0.93 -3.17 -17.92
CA SER A 15 1.38 -1.99 -18.65
C SER A 15 2.56 -2.28 -19.57
N ALA A 16 3.40 -3.26 -19.23
CA ALA A 16 4.52 -3.69 -20.09
C ALA A 16 4.05 -4.53 -21.28
N VAL A 17 2.98 -5.31 -21.11
CA VAL A 17 2.45 -6.19 -22.17
C VAL A 17 1.43 -5.47 -23.05
N ARG A 18 0.57 -4.63 -22.47
CA ARG A 18 -0.45 -3.90 -23.21
C ARG A 18 0.20 -2.83 -24.06
N ARG A 19 -0.04 -2.92 -25.38
CA ARG A 19 0.38 -1.92 -26.36
C ARG A 19 -0.82 -1.11 -26.78
N GLN A 20 -0.64 0.18 -27.00
CA GLN A 20 -1.67 1.08 -27.48
C GLN A 20 -1.04 2.39 -27.97
N PHE A 21 -1.55 2.90 -29.07
CA PHE A 21 -1.05 4.06 -29.79
C PHE A 21 0.39 3.90 -30.30
N SER A 22 0.70 4.60 -31.35
CA SER A 22 2.05 4.71 -31.90
C SER A 22 2.49 6.18 -31.93
N ALA A 23 3.80 6.41 -31.92
CA ALA A 23 4.36 7.76 -32.00
C ALA A 23 4.17 8.38 -33.38
N GLN A 24 3.98 7.55 -34.43
CA GLN A 24 3.79 7.97 -35.83
C GLN A 24 2.76 7.07 -36.49
N ASP A 25 2.01 7.61 -37.47
CA ASP A 25 1.06 6.84 -38.25
C ASP A 25 1.77 5.69 -38.98
N GLY A 26 1.31 4.46 -38.74
CA GLY A 26 1.88 3.24 -39.34
C GLY A 26 3.05 2.61 -38.55
N ALA A 27 3.51 3.19 -37.43
CA ALA A 27 4.51 2.56 -36.57
C ALA A 27 3.88 1.53 -35.61
N SER A 28 4.70 0.63 -35.04
CA SER A 28 4.24 -0.34 -34.07
C SER A 28 3.76 0.35 -32.80
N GLU A 29 2.67 -0.13 -32.20
CA GLU A 29 2.15 0.37 -30.92
C GLU A 29 3.17 0.21 -29.79
N LEU A 30 3.26 1.22 -28.92
CA LEU A 30 4.16 1.24 -27.79
C LEU A 30 3.54 0.57 -26.54
N PRO A 31 4.34 -0.06 -25.68
CA PRO A 31 3.89 -0.52 -24.37
C PRO A 31 3.34 0.66 -23.55
N VAL A 32 2.21 0.45 -22.87
CA VAL A 32 1.54 1.54 -22.13
C VAL A 32 2.41 2.07 -20.98
N ILE A 33 3.36 1.27 -20.47
CA ILE A 33 4.28 1.70 -19.42
C ILE A 33 5.25 2.80 -19.86
N GLU A 34 5.49 2.95 -21.16
CA GLU A 34 6.41 3.97 -21.69
C GLU A 34 5.79 5.37 -21.68
N TYR A 35 4.48 5.46 -21.53
CA TYR A 35 3.82 6.75 -21.44
C TYR A 35 4.10 7.44 -20.11
N GLN A 36 4.60 8.67 -20.18
CA GLN A 36 5.00 9.45 -19.02
C GLN A 36 3.86 9.65 -18.00
N LEU A 37 2.64 9.89 -18.48
CA LEU A 37 1.47 10.02 -17.61
C LEU A 37 1.18 8.75 -16.82
N GLN A 38 1.36 7.57 -17.44
CA GLN A 38 1.18 6.28 -16.78
C GLN A 38 2.21 6.06 -15.67
N GLN A 39 3.46 6.41 -15.95
CA GLN A 39 4.54 6.35 -14.96
C GLN A 39 4.29 7.31 -13.81
N TRP A 40 3.89 8.55 -14.11
CA TRP A 40 3.60 9.57 -13.12
C TRP A 40 2.50 9.16 -12.14
N ARG A 41 1.48 8.46 -12.61
CA ARG A 41 0.39 7.95 -11.77
C ARG A 41 0.80 6.78 -10.87
N LEU A 42 1.73 5.93 -11.28
CA LEU A 42 2.07 4.70 -10.57
C LEU A 42 3.30 4.84 -9.65
N PHE A 43 4.30 5.61 -10.02
CA PHE A 43 5.55 5.73 -9.28
C PHE A 43 5.40 6.27 -7.85
N PRO A 44 4.53 7.25 -7.56
CA PRO A 44 4.34 7.73 -6.19
C PRO A 44 3.86 6.62 -5.24
N TYR A 45 2.97 5.75 -5.72
CA TYR A 45 2.48 4.63 -4.92
C TYR A 45 3.52 3.52 -4.74
N LEU A 46 4.34 3.30 -5.75
CA LEU A 46 5.47 2.37 -5.65
C LEU A 46 6.47 2.88 -4.62
N ALA A 47 6.85 4.15 -4.68
CA ALA A 47 7.72 4.78 -3.68
C ALA A 47 7.11 4.71 -2.28
N GLY A 48 5.81 5.00 -2.14
CA GLY A 48 5.07 4.87 -0.88
C GLY A 48 5.10 3.45 -0.31
N CYS A 49 5.04 2.41 -1.16
CA CYS A 49 5.17 1.02 -0.72
C CYS A 49 6.56 0.73 -0.15
N TYR A 50 7.62 1.24 -0.76
CA TYR A 50 8.99 1.07 -0.23
C TYR A 50 9.17 1.78 1.11
N VAL A 51 8.70 3.02 1.23
CA VAL A 51 8.75 3.79 2.48
C VAL A 51 8.01 3.05 3.60
N LEU A 52 6.78 2.58 3.34
CA LEU A 52 6.01 1.81 4.31
C LEU A 52 6.65 0.46 4.67
N ALA A 53 7.32 -0.19 3.71
CA ALA A 53 8.06 -1.43 3.97
C ALA A 53 9.22 -1.20 4.94
N HIS A 54 9.95 -0.12 4.74
CA HIS A 54 11.06 0.26 5.60
C HIS A 54 10.57 0.67 7.00
N PHE A 55 9.54 1.50 7.07
CA PHE A 55 8.87 1.87 8.31
C PHE A 55 8.39 0.64 9.10
N ALA A 56 7.73 -0.31 8.44
CA ALA A 56 7.22 -1.51 9.10
C ALA A 56 8.34 -2.38 9.70
N LYS A 57 9.49 -2.46 9.01
CA LYS A 57 10.67 -3.19 9.53
C LYS A 57 11.21 -2.53 10.79
N THR A 58 11.43 -1.22 10.75
CA THR A 58 11.93 -0.46 11.92
C THR A 58 10.94 -0.52 13.08
N PHE A 59 9.66 -0.30 12.80
CA PHE A 59 8.60 -0.40 13.80
C PHE A 59 8.54 -1.78 14.46
N PHE A 60 8.69 -2.85 13.69
CA PHE A 60 8.72 -4.21 14.22
C PHE A 60 9.93 -4.43 15.13
N MET A 61 11.10 -3.92 14.79
CA MET A 61 12.29 -4.06 15.66
C MET A 61 12.09 -3.34 16.99
N ASN A 62 11.57 -2.12 16.99
CA ASN A 62 11.26 -1.37 18.20
C ASN A 62 10.19 -2.08 19.04
N PHE A 63 9.18 -2.67 18.40
CA PHE A 63 8.16 -3.47 19.08
C PHE A 63 8.74 -4.70 19.76
N VAL A 64 9.68 -5.41 19.12
CA VAL A 64 10.40 -6.55 19.71
C VAL A 64 11.22 -6.10 20.90
N GLU A 65 11.95 -4.97 20.83
CA GLU A 65 12.69 -4.39 21.93
C GLU A 65 11.77 -4.12 23.15
N LEU A 66 10.63 -3.47 22.91
CA LEU A 66 9.62 -3.23 23.95
C LEU A 66 9.14 -4.54 24.60
N ARG A 67 8.84 -5.55 23.78
CA ARG A 67 8.35 -6.85 24.30
C ARG A 67 9.39 -7.58 25.12
N LEU A 68 10.65 -7.55 24.71
CA LEU A 68 11.76 -8.13 25.45
C LEU A 68 11.98 -7.42 26.80
N GLY A 69 11.95 -6.10 26.83
CA GLY A 69 12.05 -5.33 28.07
C GLY A 69 10.93 -5.66 29.06
N LEU A 70 9.69 -5.77 28.56
CA LEU A 70 8.55 -6.18 29.40
C LEU A 70 8.71 -7.62 29.96
N MET A 71 9.28 -8.54 29.18
CA MET A 71 9.54 -9.91 29.64
C MET A 71 10.65 -9.96 30.71
N MET A 72 11.59 -9.04 30.63
CA MET A 72 12.69 -8.90 31.62
C MET A 72 12.29 -8.08 32.85
N ASN A 73 11.05 -7.62 32.96
CA ASN A 73 10.57 -6.71 34.02
C ASN A 73 11.38 -5.39 34.08
N ASP A 74 11.85 -4.89 32.95
CA ASP A 74 12.55 -3.62 32.89
C ASP A 74 11.53 -2.47 33.04
N ASN A 75 11.57 -1.81 34.20
CA ASN A 75 10.72 -0.67 34.54
C ASN A 75 11.44 0.67 34.33
N SER A 76 12.44 0.73 33.46
CA SER A 76 13.15 1.97 33.13
C SER A 76 12.24 3.01 32.47
N GLU A 77 12.54 4.28 32.71
CA GLU A 77 11.82 5.40 32.06
C GLU A 77 11.90 5.30 30.52
N ARG A 78 13.06 4.90 30.00
CA ARG A 78 13.26 4.63 28.57
C ARG A 78 12.26 3.61 28.02
N GLN A 79 11.97 2.55 28.76
CA GLN A 79 11.00 1.52 28.35
C GLN A 79 9.58 2.10 28.28
N GLY A 80 9.23 2.97 29.23
CA GLY A 80 7.97 3.70 29.22
C GLY A 80 7.84 4.67 28.04
N GLU A 81 8.90 5.39 27.69
CA GLU A 81 8.94 6.28 26.53
C GLU A 81 8.79 5.48 25.23
N LEU A 82 9.55 4.41 25.06
CA LEU A 82 9.46 3.53 23.90
C LEU A 82 8.02 2.98 23.71
N GLY A 83 7.36 2.61 24.80
CA GLY A 83 5.97 2.18 24.77
C GLY A 83 5.00 3.26 24.25
N ARG A 84 5.15 4.51 24.72
CA ARG A 84 4.35 5.64 24.27
C ARG A 84 4.59 5.96 22.79
N GLU A 85 5.86 5.94 22.36
CA GLU A 85 6.24 6.19 20.98
C GLU A 85 5.65 5.13 20.03
N ILE A 86 5.80 3.86 20.36
CA ILE A 86 5.23 2.75 19.56
C ILE A 86 3.71 2.86 19.46
N HIS A 87 3.04 3.22 20.56
CA HIS A 87 1.60 3.42 20.53
C HIS A 87 1.21 4.57 19.60
N ALA A 88 1.85 5.72 19.69
CA ALA A 88 1.61 6.88 18.85
C ALA A 88 1.85 6.57 17.36
N LEU A 89 3.00 5.94 17.03
CA LEU A 89 3.35 5.54 15.68
C LEU A 89 2.35 4.50 15.12
N SER A 90 1.91 3.55 15.94
CA SER A 90 0.88 2.58 15.55
C SER A 90 -0.44 3.25 15.20
N CYS A 91 -0.88 4.23 15.98
CA CYS A 91 -2.11 4.97 15.72
C CYS A 91 -2.02 5.82 14.45
N ALA A 92 -0.90 6.50 14.23
CA ALA A 92 -0.69 7.35 13.06
C ALA A 92 -0.50 6.55 11.76
N SER A 93 0.23 5.44 11.81
CA SER A 93 0.55 4.65 10.61
C SER A 93 -0.65 3.89 10.03
N LYS A 94 -1.64 3.52 10.85
CA LYS A 94 -2.82 2.78 10.39
C LYS A 94 -3.62 3.52 9.32
N PRO A 95 -4.13 4.75 9.57
CA PRO A 95 -4.89 5.49 8.57
C PRO A 95 -4.03 5.82 7.34
N LEU A 96 -2.76 6.20 7.54
CA LEU A 96 -1.86 6.55 6.46
C LEU A 96 -1.66 5.36 5.49
N ALA A 97 -1.32 4.19 6.02
CA ALA A 97 -1.15 2.98 5.23
C ALA A 97 -2.46 2.53 4.55
N ALA A 98 -3.59 2.71 5.24
CA ALA A 98 -4.90 2.36 4.71
C ALA A 98 -5.30 3.25 3.53
N TRP A 99 -5.12 4.55 3.64
CA TRP A 99 -5.44 5.50 2.57
C TRP A 99 -4.52 5.32 1.37
N LEU A 100 -3.20 5.18 1.61
CA LEU A 100 -2.26 4.90 0.53
C LEU A 100 -2.62 3.61 -0.22
N ALA A 101 -2.98 2.54 0.49
CA ALA A 101 -3.36 1.28 -0.12
C ALA A 101 -4.65 1.41 -0.94
N ARG A 102 -5.66 2.10 -0.43
CA ARG A 102 -6.91 2.38 -1.14
C ARG A 102 -6.65 3.12 -2.45
N ASP A 103 -5.91 4.22 -2.36
CA ASP A 103 -5.66 5.10 -3.50
C ASP A 103 -4.77 4.40 -4.54
N ALA A 104 -3.75 3.65 -4.10
CA ALA A 104 -2.91 2.86 -4.99
C ALA A 104 -3.71 1.79 -5.76
N VAL A 105 -4.63 1.09 -5.10
CA VAL A 105 -5.49 0.08 -5.75
C VAL A 105 -6.44 0.75 -6.74
N GLN A 106 -7.00 1.91 -6.40
CA GLN A 106 -7.87 2.68 -7.29
C GLN A 106 -7.11 3.14 -8.54
N GLU A 107 -5.92 3.75 -8.37
CA GLU A 107 -5.07 4.18 -9.47
C GLU A 107 -4.65 3.00 -10.37
N CYS A 108 -4.30 1.88 -9.78
CA CYS A 108 -4.01 0.65 -10.52
C CYS A 108 -5.20 0.17 -11.35
N ARG A 109 -6.42 0.28 -10.84
CA ARG A 109 -7.63 -0.10 -11.53
C ARG A 109 -7.93 0.83 -12.72
N GLU A 110 -7.87 2.13 -12.49
CA GLU A 110 -8.07 3.14 -13.54
C GLU A 110 -7.03 3.04 -14.66
N ALA A 111 -5.78 2.84 -14.27
CA ALA A 111 -4.69 2.68 -15.21
C ALA A 111 -4.80 1.41 -16.08
N CYS A 112 -5.67 0.41 -15.74
CA CYS A 112 -6.03 -0.71 -16.63
C CYS A 112 -7.10 -0.34 -17.67
N GLY A 113 -7.66 0.87 -17.63
CA GLY A 113 -8.78 1.27 -18.47
C GLY A 113 -10.00 0.35 -18.27
N GLY A 114 -10.74 0.05 -19.32
CA GLY A 114 -11.94 -0.80 -19.25
C GLY A 114 -11.71 -2.18 -18.64
N HIS A 115 -10.53 -2.76 -18.80
CA HIS A 115 -10.18 -4.05 -18.20
C HIS A 115 -10.18 -4.00 -16.66
N GLY A 116 -9.83 -2.87 -16.04
CA GLY A 116 -9.85 -2.72 -14.59
C GLY A 116 -11.24 -2.76 -13.95
N TYR A 117 -12.30 -2.68 -14.75
CA TYR A 117 -13.69 -2.67 -14.31
C TYR A 117 -14.46 -3.96 -14.65
N MET A 118 -13.85 -4.88 -15.39
CA MET A 118 -14.49 -6.14 -15.76
C MET A 118 -14.65 -7.07 -14.55
N LYS A 119 -15.83 -7.69 -14.40
CA LYS A 119 -16.14 -8.65 -13.32
C LYS A 119 -15.18 -9.84 -13.24
N GLY A 120 -14.62 -10.27 -14.35
CA GLY A 120 -13.65 -11.37 -14.42
C GLY A 120 -12.24 -11.03 -13.95
N MET A 121 -11.93 -9.74 -13.77
CA MET A 121 -10.66 -9.32 -13.20
C MET A 121 -10.77 -9.32 -11.68
N SER A 122 -9.98 -10.13 -11.04
CA SER A 122 -9.83 -10.25 -9.57
C SER A 122 -9.63 -8.90 -8.87
N MET A 123 -9.22 -7.86 -9.60
CA MET A 123 -9.01 -6.50 -9.13
C MET A 123 -10.28 -5.82 -8.59
N CYS A 124 -11.46 -6.05 -9.19
CA CYS A 124 -12.71 -5.46 -8.69
C CYS A 124 -13.14 -6.07 -7.35
N SER A 125 -13.07 -7.39 -7.24
CA SER A 125 -13.36 -8.10 -5.99
C SER A 125 -12.36 -7.73 -4.90
N PHE A 126 -11.10 -7.60 -5.29
CA PHE A 126 -10.00 -7.23 -4.41
C PHE A 126 -10.13 -5.78 -3.90
N PHE A 127 -10.52 -4.82 -4.75
CA PHE A 127 -10.78 -3.43 -4.36
C PHE A 127 -11.89 -3.35 -3.31
N ILE A 128 -12.99 -4.06 -3.52
CA ILE A 128 -14.10 -4.09 -2.56
C ILE A 128 -13.65 -4.69 -1.23
N HIS A 129 -12.90 -5.79 -1.26
CA HIS A 129 -12.36 -6.43 -0.05
C HIS A 129 -11.42 -5.51 0.72
N VAL A 130 -10.44 -4.89 0.05
CA VAL A 130 -9.51 -3.95 0.67
C VAL A 130 -10.25 -2.75 1.26
N HIS A 131 -11.22 -2.18 0.53
CA HIS A 131 -11.97 -1.01 0.98
C HIS A 131 -12.84 -1.32 2.21
N VAL A 132 -13.53 -2.47 2.21
CA VAL A 132 -14.35 -2.93 3.35
C VAL A 132 -13.46 -3.28 4.55
N TYR A 133 -12.35 -4.00 4.32
CA TYR A 133 -11.43 -4.38 5.39
C TYR A 133 -10.77 -3.17 6.05
N LEU A 134 -10.38 -2.17 5.26
CA LEU A 134 -9.77 -0.95 5.75
C LEU A 134 -10.76 -0.08 6.54
N LYS A 135 -12.02 0.03 6.08
CA LYS A 135 -13.09 0.71 6.84
C LYS A 135 -13.35 0.00 8.17
N PHE A 136 -13.49 -1.33 8.14
CA PHE A 136 -13.78 -2.11 9.34
C PHE A 136 -12.62 -2.07 10.34
N PHE A 137 -11.38 -2.20 9.86
CA PHE A 137 -10.19 -2.18 10.70
C PHE A 137 -9.91 -0.79 11.32
N CYS A 138 -10.17 0.29 10.59
CA CYS A 138 -10.02 1.65 11.09
C CYS A 138 -11.12 2.00 12.12
N LEU A 139 -12.37 1.62 11.85
CA LEU A 139 -13.51 1.85 12.78
C LEU A 139 -13.43 1.00 14.05
N SER A 140 -13.08 -0.28 13.94
CA SER A 140 -13.09 -1.21 15.07
C SER A 140 -12.04 -0.84 16.13
N LYS A 141 -10.92 -0.24 15.73
CA LYS A 141 -9.87 0.14 16.69
C LYS A 141 -9.93 1.59 17.17
N CYS A 142 -10.60 2.49 16.46
CA CYS A 142 -10.96 3.80 17.01
C CYS A 142 -12.05 3.72 18.09
N LEU A 143 -12.92 2.69 18.03
CA LEU A 143 -14.00 2.48 19.00
C LEU A 143 -13.58 1.65 20.22
N PHE A 144 -12.58 0.79 20.11
CA PHE A 144 -12.20 -0.17 21.19
C PHE A 144 -10.85 0.09 21.86
N GLY A 145 -10.15 1.19 21.56
CA GLY A 145 -9.06 1.71 22.41
C GLY A 145 -7.89 0.75 22.71
N PHE A 146 -7.60 -0.25 21.83
CA PHE A 146 -6.46 -1.14 21.94
C PHE A 146 -5.77 -1.36 20.60
#